data_c3f141f2ac7703cbbd74c4271cb11779
#
_entry.id   c3f141f2ac7703cbbd74c4271cb11779
#
_cell.length_a   1.000
_cell.length_b   1.000
_cell.length_c   1.000
_cell.angle_alpha   90.00
_cell.angle_beta   90.00
_cell.angle_gamma   90.00
#
_symmetry.space_group_name_H-M   'P 1'
#
loop_
_entity.id
_entity.type
_entity.pdbx_description
1 polymer ?
#
loop_
_entity_poly.entity_id
_entity_poly.type
_entity_poly.pdbx_seq_one_letter_code
_entity_poly.pdbx_strand_id
1 'polypeptide(L)'
;MKIKLESAELPETEVIIRGDVTGEEVVALLQFLKKRNSGKLILYKEEEQYLVDADEIVYIEVSGSKVYAYTAQETYEAKQKLYEIKELLGTRAFAQISKSIIVNINCVKSIQAEFSGNYRCKLKNRKESLTISRKYFKEFRDCI
;
A
#
# COMPACT_ATOMS: atom_id res chain seq x y z
N MET A 1 19.96 -27.14 2.55
CA MET A 1 18.69 -26.56 3.06
C MET A 1 17.63 -27.67 3.15
N LYS A 2 16.93 -27.71 4.24
CA LYS A 2 15.82 -28.63 4.43
C LYS A 2 14.51 -27.83 4.45
N ILE A 3 13.53 -28.23 3.66
CA ILE A 3 12.24 -27.57 3.59
C ILE A 3 11.19 -28.44 4.26
N LYS A 4 10.47 -27.87 5.23
CA LYS A 4 9.36 -28.52 5.91
C LYS A 4 8.12 -27.65 5.75
N LEU A 5 7.03 -28.26 5.30
CA LEU A 5 5.74 -27.60 5.17
C LEU A 5 4.80 -28.12 6.25
N GLU A 6 4.09 -27.22 6.88
CA GLU A 6 3.14 -27.53 7.94
C GLU A 6 1.84 -26.78 7.69
N SER A 7 0.72 -27.50 7.69
CA SER A 7 -0.60 -26.92 7.49
C SER A 7 -1.13 -26.40 8.82
N ALA A 8 -1.55 -25.14 8.86
CA ALA A 8 -2.12 -24.52 10.05
C ALA A 8 -3.14 -23.46 9.66
N GLU A 9 -4.14 -23.26 10.49
CA GLU A 9 -5.10 -22.19 10.31
C GLU A 9 -4.57 -20.93 11.03
N LEU A 10 -4.03 -20.00 10.24
CA LEU A 10 -3.48 -18.75 10.72
C LEU A 10 -4.14 -17.59 9.96
N PRO A 11 -4.29 -16.41 10.58
CA PRO A 11 -4.82 -15.24 9.88
C PRO A 11 -3.94 -14.81 8.71
N GLU A 12 -2.67 -15.19 8.73
CA GLU A 12 -1.68 -14.83 7.74
C GLU A 12 -0.67 -15.95 7.60
N THR A 13 -0.21 -16.22 6.38
CA THR A 13 0.83 -17.21 6.15
C THR A 13 2.15 -16.79 6.79
N GLU A 14 2.73 -17.69 7.56
CA GLU A 14 3.95 -17.46 8.31
C GLU A 14 5.10 -18.27 7.72
N VAL A 15 6.27 -17.68 7.61
CA VAL A 15 7.51 -18.36 7.20
C VAL A 15 8.51 -18.26 8.35
N ILE A 16 8.95 -19.40 8.85
CA ILE A 16 9.93 -19.50 9.92
C ILE A 16 11.24 -20.04 9.35
N ILE A 17 12.34 -19.32 9.58
CA ILE A 17 13.66 -19.75 9.16
C ILE A 17 14.50 -20.05 10.41
N ARG A 18 14.99 -21.29 10.50
CA ARG A 18 15.83 -21.75 11.61
C ARG A 18 17.20 -22.17 11.08
N GLY A 19 18.24 -21.81 11.80
CA GLY A 19 19.61 -22.11 11.47
C GLY A 19 20.49 -20.87 11.54
N ASP A 20 21.53 -20.80 10.74
CA ASP A 20 22.38 -19.62 10.64
C ASP A 20 21.67 -18.54 9.80
N VAL A 21 20.99 -17.63 10.49
CA VAL A 21 20.20 -16.56 9.85
C VAL A 21 21.07 -15.48 9.20
N THR A 22 22.38 -15.51 9.42
CA THR A 22 23.32 -14.57 8.79
C THR A 22 24.00 -15.17 7.56
N GLY A 23 23.76 -16.46 7.27
CA GLY A 23 24.35 -17.13 6.12
C GLY A 23 23.84 -16.61 4.78
N GLU A 24 24.64 -16.82 3.73
CA GLU A 24 24.32 -16.36 2.38
C GLU A 24 22.99 -16.94 1.87
N GLU A 25 22.72 -18.18 2.22
CA GLU A 25 21.49 -18.88 1.82
C GLU A 25 20.24 -18.21 2.36
N VAL A 26 20.27 -17.81 3.63
CA VAL A 26 19.14 -17.10 4.28
C VAL A 26 19.01 -15.69 3.74
N VAL A 27 20.12 -14.98 3.56
CA VAL A 27 20.12 -13.63 3.01
C VAL A 27 19.50 -13.61 1.60
N ALA A 28 19.88 -14.57 0.75
CA ALA A 28 19.33 -14.70 -0.60
C ALA A 28 17.82 -14.97 -0.57
N LEU A 29 17.38 -15.86 0.33
CA LEU A 29 15.96 -16.17 0.48
C LEU A 29 15.14 -14.96 0.96
N LEU A 30 15.66 -14.22 1.94
CA LEU A 30 15.01 -13.01 2.43
C LEU A 30 14.90 -11.94 1.35
N GLN A 31 15.94 -11.76 0.54
CA GLN A 31 15.91 -10.83 -0.58
C GLN A 31 14.86 -11.24 -1.61
N PHE A 32 14.75 -12.52 -1.91
CA PHE A 32 13.73 -13.05 -2.82
C PHE A 32 12.32 -12.77 -2.30
N LEU A 33 12.07 -13.05 -1.02
CA LEU A 33 10.77 -12.82 -0.38
C LEU A 33 10.41 -11.33 -0.33
N LYS A 34 11.36 -10.48 0.02
CA LYS A 34 11.15 -9.02 0.04
C LYS A 34 10.87 -8.47 -1.35
N LYS A 35 11.60 -8.92 -2.36
CA LYS A 35 11.41 -8.49 -3.74
C LYS A 35 10.02 -8.87 -4.25
N ARG A 36 9.54 -10.07 -3.92
CA ARG A 36 8.21 -10.51 -4.29
C ARG A 36 7.11 -9.70 -3.58
N ASN A 37 7.37 -9.27 -2.34
CA ASN A 37 6.43 -8.47 -1.55
C ASN A 37 6.54 -6.98 -1.81
N SER A 38 7.60 -6.49 -2.46
CA SER A 38 7.78 -5.07 -2.74
C SER A 38 6.82 -4.53 -3.80
N GLY A 39 6.19 -5.41 -4.56
CA GLY A 39 5.17 -5.08 -5.56
C GLY A 39 5.44 -3.82 -6.37
N LYS A 40 5.50 -3.99 -7.68
CA LYS A 40 5.53 -2.87 -8.60
C LYS A 40 4.18 -2.80 -9.30
N LEU A 41 3.69 -1.59 -9.50
CA LEU A 41 2.50 -1.35 -10.30
C LEU A 41 2.92 -0.83 -11.66
N ILE A 42 2.20 -1.25 -12.70
CA ILE A 42 2.33 -0.66 -14.02
C ILE A 42 1.34 0.49 -14.09
N LEU A 43 1.87 1.69 -14.21
CA LEU A 43 1.09 2.92 -14.28
C LEU A 43 1.35 3.61 -15.61
N TYR A 44 0.48 4.54 -15.97
CA TYR A 44 0.51 5.15 -17.28
C TYR A 44 0.57 6.67 -17.18
N LYS A 45 1.38 7.26 -18.05
CA LYS A 45 1.48 8.70 -18.21
C LYS A 45 1.88 9.02 -19.63
N GLU A 46 1.07 9.83 -20.33
CA GLU A 46 1.38 10.27 -21.70
C GLU A 46 1.72 9.12 -22.65
N GLU A 47 0.93 8.07 -22.63
CA GLU A 47 1.08 6.87 -23.49
C GLU A 47 2.28 5.98 -23.14
N GLU A 48 3.04 6.33 -22.13
CA GLU A 48 4.13 5.48 -21.64
C GLU A 48 3.68 4.66 -20.43
N GLN A 49 4.27 3.47 -20.29
CA GLN A 49 4.07 2.61 -19.13
C GLN A 49 5.26 2.76 -18.19
N TYR A 50 4.97 2.96 -16.91
CA TYR A 50 5.98 3.10 -15.87
C TYR A 50 5.85 1.99 -14.85
N LEU A 51 6.99 1.43 -14.44
CA LEU A 51 7.05 0.52 -13.30
C LEU A 51 7.30 1.37 -12.06
N VAL A 52 6.32 1.43 -11.17
CA VAL A 52 6.39 2.25 -9.97
C VAL A 52 6.31 1.35 -8.74
N ASP A 53 7.25 1.50 -7.83
CA ASP A 53 7.22 0.77 -6.57
C ASP A 53 6.01 1.23 -5.73
N ALA A 54 5.32 0.27 -5.13
CA ALA A 54 4.17 0.58 -4.28
C ALA A 54 4.54 1.58 -3.17
N ASP A 55 5.74 1.48 -2.63
CA ASP A 55 6.21 2.36 -1.56
C ASP A 55 6.35 3.83 -1.99
N GLU A 56 6.47 4.09 -3.29
CA GLU A 56 6.53 5.45 -3.82
C GLU A 56 5.16 6.10 -3.96
N ILE A 57 4.11 5.31 -3.91
CA ILE A 57 2.74 5.81 -4.05
C ILE A 57 2.27 6.43 -2.74
N VAL A 58 1.83 7.69 -2.80
CA VAL A 58 1.28 8.42 -1.65
C VAL A 58 -0.19 8.06 -1.45
N TYR A 59 -0.98 8.17 -2.50
CA TYR A 59 -2.37 7.75 -2.47
C TYR A 59 -2.89 7.45 -3.87
N ILE A 60 -4.03 6.78 -3.93
CA ILE A 60 -4.71 6.41 -5.16
C ILE A 60 -6.15 6.90 -5.06
N GLU A 61 -6.64 7.54 -6.11
CA GLU A 61 -7.97 8.15 -6.12
C GLU A 61 -8.72 7.82 -7.42
N VAL A 62 -9.99 7.49 -7.27
CA VAL A 62 -10.92 7.40 -8.39
C VAL A 62 -11.50 8.79 -8.62
N SER A 63 -11.36 9.29 -9.84
CA SER A 63 -11.96 10.56 -10.27
C SER A 63 -12.73 10.31 -11.56
N GLY A 64 -14.05 10.40 -11.48
CA GLY A 64 -14.90 10.04 -12.61
C GLY A 64 -14.77 8.56 -12.96
N SER A 65 -14.42 8.27 -14.20
CA SER A 65 -14.23 6.90 -14.70
C SER A 65 -12.75 6.45 -14.65
N LYS A 66 -11.87 7.28 -14.14
CA LYS A 66 -10.43 7.01 -14.14
C LYS A 66 -9.87 6.86 -12.73
N VAL A 67 -8.78 6.10 -12.62
CA VAL A 67 -8.07 5.89 -11.37
C VAL A 67 -6.68 6.50 -11.52
N TYR A 68 -6.30 7.33 -10.55
CA TYR A 68 -5.01 7.99 -10.53
C TYR A 68 -4.18 7.57 -9.32
N ALA A 69 -2.89 7.37 -9.55
CA ALA A 69 -1.92 7.10 -8.49
C ALA A 69 -0.98 8.30 -8.38
N TYR A 70 -0.83 8.80 -7.18
CA TYR A 70 -0.02 9.99 -6.88
C TYR A 70 1.24 9.58 -6.13
N THR A 71 2.39 9.96 -6.67
CA THR A 71 3.66 9.89 -5.95
C THR A 71 3.98 11.26 -5.38
N ALA A 72 5.16 11.42 -4.76
CA ALA A 72 5.55 12.72 -4.21
C ALA A 72 5.60 13.81 -5.27
N GLN A 73 5.93 13.48 -6.51
CA GLN A 73 6.18 14.45 -7.57
C GLN A 73 5.34 14.25 -8.83
N GLU A 74 4.77 13.07 -9.01
CA GLU A 74 4.12 12.68 -10.26
C GLU A 74 2.69 12.21 -10.04
N THR A 75 1.92 12.27 -11.10
CA THR A 75 0.56 11.70 -11.17
C THR A 75 0.50 10.73 -12.33
N TYR A 76 0.07 9.51 -12.06
CA TYR A 76 -0.09 8.47 -13.06
C TYR A 76 -1.53 8.00 -13.13
N GLU A 77 -1.90 7.42 -14.25
CA GLU A 77 -3.19 6.76 -14.41
C GLU A 77 -3.02 5.25 -14.23
N ALA A 78 -3.92 4.62 -13.51
CA ALA A 78 -3.99 3.17 -13.37
C ALA A 78 -5.12 2.64 -14.26
N LYS A 79 -4.92 1.47 -14.87
CA LYS A 79 -5.95 0.82 -15.68
C LYS A 79 -6.85 -0.09 -14.85
N GLN A 80 -6.36 -0.54 -13.71
CA GLN A 80 -7.13 -1.37 -12.79
C GLN A 80 -8.14 -0.52 -12.02
N LYS A 81 -9.20 -1.16 -11.54
CA LYS A 81 -10.15 -0.55 -10.63
C LYS A 81 -9.57 -0.47 -9.21
N LEU A 82 -10.13 0.41 -8.40
CA LEU A 82 -9.61 0.65 -7.05
C LEU A 82 -9.56 -0.64 -6.21
N TYR A 83 -10.60 -1.48 -6.27
CA TYR A 83 -10.62 -2.72 -5.50
C TYR A 83 -9.56 -3.71 -5.97
N GLU A 84 -9.24 -3.72 -7.29
CA GLU A 84 -8.18 -4.57 -7.83
C GLU A 84 -6.81 -4.12 -7.33
N ILE A 85 -6.59 -2.80 -7.28
CA ILE A 85 -5.35 -2.22 -6.76
C ILE A 85 -5.21 -2.53 -5.27
N LYS A 86 -6.31 -2.44 -4.52
CA LYS A 86 -6.31 -2.78 -3.10
C LYS A 86 -5.87 -4.23 -2.86
N GLU A 87 -6.33 -5.15 -3.69
CA GLU A 87 -5.90 -6.55 -3.64
C GLU A 87 -4.43 -6.71 -4.00
N LEU A 88 -3.96 -6.00 -5.03
CA LEU A 88 -2.54 -6.04 -5.43
C LEU A 88 -1.61 -5.51 -4.35
N LEU A 89 -2.05 -4.49 -3.62
CA LEU A 89 -1.28 -3.92 -2.51
C LEU A 89 -1.25 -4.87 -1.30
N GLY A 90 -2.27 -5.71 -1.15
CA GLY A 90 -2.31 -6.75 -0.12
C GLY A 90 -2.18 -6.21 1.29
N THR A 91 -1.22 -6.76 2.05
CA THR A 91 -0.98 -6.41 3.46
C THR A 91 -0.02 -5.25 3.64
N ARG A 92 0.34 -4.53 2.58
CA ARG A 92 1.19 -3.34 2.70
C ARG A 92 0.46 -2.25 3.48
N ALA A 93 1.23 -1.26 3.91
CA ALA A 93 0.72 -0.13 4.70
C ALA A 93 -0.17 0.81 3.88
N PHE A 94 -1.25 0.28 3.31
CA PHE A 94 -2.26 1.05 2.58
C PHE A 94 -3.62 0.85 3.22
N ALA A 95 -4.35 1.93 3.39
CA ALA A 95 -5.70 1.90 3.96
C ALA A 95 -6.67 2.65 3.07
N GLN A 96 -7.86 2.10 2.89
CA GLN A 96 -8.94 2.81 2.24
C GLN A 96 -9.52 3.81 3.23
N ILE A 97 -9.65 5.07 2.79
CA ILE A 97 -10.12 6.16 3.64
C ILE A 97 -11.46 6.75 3.19
N SER A 98 -11.90 6.38 1.99
CA SER A 98 -13.22 6.70 1.46
C SER A 98 -13.56 5.69 0.38
N LYS A 99 -14.73 5.83 -0.23
CA LYS A 99 -15.10 4.97 -1.37
C LYS A 99 -14.12 5.10 -2.55
N SER A 100 -13.45 6.24 -2.66
CA SER A 100 -12.65 6.58 -3.83
C SER A 100 -11.16 6.73 -3.56
N ILE A 101 -10.70 6.61 -2.32
CA ILE A 101 -9.30 6.89 -1.99
C ILE A 101 -8.70 5.79 -1.11
N ILE A 102 -7.49 5.36 -1.50
CA ILE A 102 -6.60 4.51 -0.71
C ILE A 102 -5.34 5.33 -0.44
N VAL A 103 -4.89 5.39 0.81
CA VAL A 103 -3.70 6.16 1.21
C VAL A 103 -2.59 5.24 1.73
N ASN A 104 -1.35 5.61 1.42
CA ASN A 104 -0.17 4.99 2.01
C ASN A 104 0.02 5.57 3.42
N ILE A 105 -0.13 4.75 4.43
CA ILE A 105 -0.03 5.18 5.84
C ILE A 105 1.33 5.78 6.16
N ASN A 106 2.40 5.26 5.55
CA ASN A 106 3.74 5.79 5.76
C ASN A 106 3.92 7.22 5.22
N CYS A 107 3.00 7.67 4.37
CA CYS A 107 3.01 9.03 3.82
C CYS A 107 2.11 10.00 4.59
N VAL A 108 1.43 9.54 5.61
CA VAL A 108 0.57 10.37 6.46
C VAL A 108 1.42 11.12 7.47
N LYS A 109 1.27 12.44 7.49
CA LYS A 109 1.97 13.32 8.43
C LYS A 109 1.17 13.53 9.71
N SER A 110 -0.12 13.82 9.58
CA SER A 110 -0.99 14.12 10.73
C SER A 110 -2.45 13.90 10.39
N ILE A 111 -3.25 13.70 11.42
CA ILE A 111 -4.70 13.51 11.33
C ILE A 111 -5.35 14.47 12.31
N GLN A 112 -6.41 15.15 11.85
CA GLN A 112 -7.17 16.09 12.68
C GLN A 112 -8.66 15.82 12.54
N ALA A 113 -9.34 15.67 13.67
CA ALA A 113 -10.79 15.51 13.69
C ALA A 113 -11.47 16.80 13.26
N GLU A 114 -12.55 16.67 12.49
CA GLU A 114 -13.36 17.77 12.03
C GLU A 114 -14.76 17.71 12.65
N PHE A 115 -15.45 18.85 12.67
CA PHE A 115 -16.82 18.92 13.21
C PHE A 115 -17.82 18.02 12.49
N SER A 116 -17.56 17.73 11.21
CA SER A 116 -18.40 16.82 10.41
C SER A 116 -18.34 15.36 10.89
N GLY A 117 -17.38 15.02 11.75
CA GLY A 117 -17.10 13.65 12.14
C GLY A 117 -16.09 12.94 11.26
N ASN A 118 -15.69 13.57 10.16
CA ASN A 118 -14.60 13.10 9.32
C ASN A 118 -13.26 13.58 9.89
N TYR A 119 -12.18 13.12 9.27
CA TYR A 119 -10.82 13.47 9.69
C TYR A 119 -10.06 14.06 8.52
N ARG A 120 -9.30 15.11 8.77
CA ARG A 120 -8.38 15.66 7.79
C ARG A 120 -7.04 14.96 7.92
N CYS A 121 -6.53 14.48 6.79
CA CYS A 121 -5.27 13.77 6.71
C CYS A 121 -4.26 14.63 5.95
N LYS A 122 -3.18 15.05 6.61
CA LYS A 122 -2.08 15.77 5.97
C LYS A 122 -1.00 14.78 5.54
N LEU A 123 -0.40 15.06 4.39
CA LEU A 123 0.60 14.19 3.77
C LEU A 123 2.00 14.76 3.95
N LYS A 124 3.01 13.88 4.03
CA LYS A 124 4.41 14.28 4.21
C LYS A 124 5.00 14.95 2.97
N ASN A 125 4.67 14.46 1.79
CA ASN A 125 5.34 14.82 0.55
C ASN A 125 4.42 15.50 -0.48
N ARG A 126 3.23 15.88 -0.07
CA ARG A 126 2.28 16.59 -0.92
C ARG A 126 1.57 17.66 -0.13
N LYS A 127 1.17 18.75 -0.81
CA LYS A 127 0.55 19.91 -0.17
C LYS A 127 -0.94 19.72 0.13
N GLU A 128 -1.62 18.92 -0.69
CA GLU A 128 -3.05 18.68 -0.52
C GLU A 128 -3.32 17.83 0.71
N SER A 129 -4.49 18.01 1.30
CA SER A 129 -4.99 17.17 2.38
C SER A 129 -6.04 16.23 1.84
N LEU A 130 -6.16 15.07 2.46
CA LEU A 130 -7.21 14.09 2.15
C LEU A 130 -8.22 14.07 3.29
N THR A 131 -9.44 13.64 2.99
CA THR A 131 -10.47 13.44 4.00
C THR A 131 -10.65 11.95 4.26
N ILE A 132 -10.48 11.56 5.53
CA ILE A 132 -10.80 10.20 5.96
C ILE A 132 -12.26 10.22 6.38
N SER A 133 -13.10 9.49 5.67
CA SER A 133 -14.51 9.35 6.01
C SER A 133 -14.64 8.67 7.38
N ARG A 134 -15.55 9.17 8.20
CA ARG A 134 -15.88 8.58 9.51
C ARG A 134 -16.10 7.07 9.40
N LYS A 135 -16.77 6.63 8.36
CA LYS A 135 -17.06 5.22 8.09
C LYS A 135 -15.80 4.37 7.91
N TYR A 136 -14.75 4.94 7.33
CA TYR A 136 -13.50 4.24 7.02
C TYR A 136 -12.41 4.46 8.07
N PHE A 137 -12.64 5.30 9.06
CA PHE A 137 -11.63 5.62 10.06
C PHE A 137 -11.16 4.41 10.86
N LYS A 138 -12.06 3.46 11.15
CA LYS A 138 -11.70 2.24 11.87
C LYS A 138 -10.69 1.41 11.06
N GLU A 139 -10.94 1.23 9.75
CA GLU A 139 -10.02 0.51 8.87
C GLU A 139 -8.65 1.19 8.83
N PHE A 140 -8.64 2.51 8.71
CA PHE A 140 -7.41 3.29 8.74
C PHE A 140 -6.64 3.08 10.05
N ARG A 141 -7.32 3.21 11.18
CA ARG A 141 -6.71 3.05 12.50
C ARG A 141 -6.16 1.64 12.69
N ASP A 142 -6.86 0.62 12.22
CA ASP A 142 -6.43 -0.77 12.35
C ASP A 142 -5.19 -1.10 11.49
N CYS A 143 -4.86 -0.26 10.52
CA CYS A 143 -3.67 -0.41 9.69
C CYS A 143 -2.41 0.23 10.28
N ILE A 144 -2.55 0.99 11.36
CA ILE A 144 -1.42 1.69 12.00
C ILE A 144 -0.64 0.75 12.92
#